data_114e1b951ba76964e6e1bad3cb17ce3c
#
_entry.id   114e1b951ba76964e6e1bad3cb17ce3c
#
_cell.length_a   1.000
_cell.length_b   1.000
_cell.length_c   1.000
_cell.angle_alpha   90.00
_cell.angle_beta   90.00
_cell.angle_gamma   90.00
#
_symmetry.space_group_name_H-M   'P 1'
#
loop_
_entity.id
_entity.type
_entity.pdbx_description
1 polymer ?
#
loop_
_entity_poly.entity_id
_entity_poly.type
_entity_poly.pdbx_seq_one_letter_code
_entity_poly.pdbx_strand_id
1 'polypeptide(L)'
;MTNSVPISLWWRRQILPGFGLSLGFTVVYLSLIVLIPLAALFIKASGIGLDGFVHTILAPRVLAAFQLSLSVSFYAAVVNVFMGAVLAWVLVRYRFPGRRFLDAIVDFPFALPTAVAGIALTAIYSSNGWLGGPIHALTGWKLTFTPFGIFLALVFIGFPFVVRTIQPVLADLDVELEEAAASLGASRLQTIFRVVIPELVPAALTGFTLAFARALGEYGSVVFISGNMPMKTEIVPLLIVMELDQYHYTEATVIAAVMLLVSLVLLFLINGLQRWGKVRGQLA
;
A
#
# COMPACT_ATOMS: atom_id res chain seq x y z
N MET A 1 -38.51 -31.65 -12.10
CA MET A 1 -37.47 -32.06 -13.07
C MET A 1 -36.32 -31.05 -12.93
N THR A 2 -35.35 -31.40 -12.12
CA THR A 2 -34.17 -30.56 -11.83
C THR A 2 -33.12 -30.81 -12.90
N ASN A 3 -32.96 -29.88 -13.84
CA ASN A 3 -31.90 -29.92 -14.82
C ASN A 3 -30.55 -29.60 -14.11
N SER A 4 -29.84 -30.66 -13.75
CA SER A 4 -28.45 -30.58 -13.35
C SER A 4 -27.59 -30.21 -14.58
N VAL A 5 -27.07 -29.00 -14.63
CA VAL A 5 -26.12 -28.60 -15.66
C VAL A 5 -24.83 -29.40 -15.45
N PRO A 6 -24.37 -30.20 -16.42
CA PRO A 6 -23.18 -31.03 -16.24
C PRO A 6 -21.93 -30.18 -16.17
N ILE A 7 -21.08 -30.45 -15.18
CA ILE A 7 -19.76 -29.79 -14.89
C ILE A 7 -18.79 -29.85 -16.11
N SER A 8 -19.10 -30.63 -17.13
CA SER A 8 -18.28 -30.78 -18.34
C SER A 8 -18.29 -29.59 -19.31
N LEU A 9 -19.10 -28.56 -19.06
CA LEU A 9 -19.17 -27.38 -19.95
C LEU A 9 -18.02 -26.36 -19.75
N TRP A 10 -17.29 -26.47 -18.68
CA TRP A 10 -16.16 -25.56 -18.42
C TRP A 10 -14.94 -25.81 -19.31
N TRP A 11 -14.78 -27.00 -19.88
CA TRP A 11 -13.66 -27.40 -20.75
C TRP A 11 -13.86 -27.07 -22.22
N ARG A 12 -15.06 -26.66 -22.65
CA ARG A 12 -15.42 -26.55 -24.07
C ARG A 12 -15.23 -25.18 -24.73
N ARG A 13 -14.74 -24.17 -24.03
CA ARG A 13 -14.47 -22.85 -24.65
C ARG A 13 -13.04 -22.37 -24.38
N GLN A 14 -12.09 -23.17 -24.78
CA GLN A 14 -10.73 -22.65 -24.98
C GLN A 14 -10.68 -22.01 -26.36
N ILE A 15 -10.89 -20.70 -26.42
CA ILE A 15 -10.91 -19.91 -27.65
C ILE A 15 -9.48 -19.77 -28.22
N LEU A 16 -8.44 -20.00 -27.39
CA LEU A 16 -7.05 -19.85 -27.76
C LEU A 16 -6.34 -21.20 -27.82
N PRO A 17 -5.75 -21.59 -28.96
CA PRO A 17 -4.89 -22.76 -29.04
C PRO A 17 -3.66 -22.53 -28.12
N GLY A 18 -3.30 -23.54 -27.32
CA GLY A 18 -2.15 -23.47 -26.41
C GLY A 18 -2.47 -23.02 -24.96
N PHE A 19 -3.72 -22.75 -24.60
CA PHE A 19 -4.10 -22.35 -23.24
C PHE A 19 -3.57 -23.30 -22.15
N GLY A 20 -3.67 -24.63 -22.36
CA GLY A 20 -3.17 -25.61 -21.39
C GLY A 20 -1.66 -25.53 -21.16
N LEU A 21 -0.88 -25.34 -22.24
CA LEU A 21 0.58 -25.17 -22.15
C LEU A 21 0.93 -23.85 -21.45
N SER A 22 0.27 -22.75 -21.83
CA SER A 22 0.48 -21.44 -21.22
C SER A 22 0.15 -21.46 -19.74
N LEU A 23 -1.01 -22.03 -19.37
CA LEU A 23 -1.42 -22.15 -17.96
C LEU A 23 -0.44 -23.03 -17.17
N GLY A 24 -0.06 -24.19 -17.72
CA GLY A 24 0.91 -25.10 -17.10
C GLY A 24 2.25 -24.43 -16.87
N PHE A 25 2.80 -23.74 -17.86
CA PHE A 25 4.04 -22.98 -17.74
C PHE A 25 3.93 -21.88 -16.66
N THR A 26 2.84 -21.10 -16.67
CA THR A 26 2.62 -20.03 -15.71
C THR A 26 2.52 -20.57 -14.28
N VAL A 27 1.79 -21.67 -14.06
CA VAL A 27 1.65 -22.30 -12.75
C VAL A 27 3.00 -22.84 -12.26
N VAL A 28 3.75 -23.55 -13.12
CA VAL A 28 5.10 -24.05 -12.77
C VAL A 28 6.03 -22.89 -12.43
N TYR A 29 6.07 -21.86 -13.27
CA TYR A 29 6.92 -20.68 -13.06
C TYR A 29 6.61 -19.98 -11.74
N LEU A 30 5.31 -19.68 -11.47
CA LEU A 30 4.87 -19.08 -10.21
C LEU A 30 5.18 -19.97 -9.01
N SER A 31 5.00 -21.30 -9.15
CA SER A 31 5.31 -22.23 -8.06
C SER A 31 6.79 -22.23 -7.73
N LEU A 32 7.67 -22.28 -8.73
CA LEU A 32 9.12 -22.30 -8.53
C LEU A 32 9.64 -20.99 -7.93
N ILE A 33 9.20 -19.85 -8.45
CA ILE A 33 9.76 -18.55 -8.06
C ILE A 33 9.10 -17.94 -6.84
N VAL A 34 7.81 -18.22 -6.60
CA VAL A 34 7.05 -17.60 -5.51
C VAL A 34 6.74 -18.59 -4.41
N LEU A 35 6.07 -19.71 -4.74
CA LEU A 35 5.56 -20.61 -3.69
C LEU A 35 6.67 -21.38 -2.97
N ILE A 36 7.71 -21.84 -3.68
CA ILE A 36 8.81 -22.59 -3.05
C ILE A 36 9.60 -21.70 -2.06
N PRO A 37 10.06 -20.48 -2.41
CA PRO A 37 10.72 -19.61 -1.43
C PRO A 37 9.83 -19.24 -0.24
N LEU A 38 8.54 -19.00 -0.46
CA LEU A 38 7.60 -18.74 0.62
C LEU A 38 7.43 -19.97 1.53
N ALA A 39 7.26 -21.15 0.95
CA ALA A 39 7.16 -22.39 1.73
C ALA A 39 8.45 -22.65 2.53
N ALA A 40 9.62 -22.43 1.93
CA ALA A 40 10.91 -22.55 2.61
C ALA A 40 11.03 -21.60 3.81
N LEU A 41 10.49 -20.37 3.72
CA LEU A 41 10.42 -19.43 4.83
C LEU A 41 9.64 -20.01 6.02
N PHE A 42 8.44 -20.57 5.77
CA PHE A 42 7.60 -21.16 6.82
C PHE A 42 8.19 -22.44 7.38
N ILE A 43 8.77 -23.30 6.55
CA ILE A 43 9.47 -24.52 7.01
C ILE A 43 10.64 -24.15 7.92
N LYS A 44 11.43 -23.15 7.57
CA LYS A 44 12.53 -22.69 8.39
C LYS A 44 12.05 -22.04 9.70
N ALA A 45 10.99 -21.23 9.65
CA ALA A 45 10.38 -20.62 10.83
C ALA A 45 9.81 -21.67 11.80
N SER A 46 9.28 -22.80 11.30
CA SER A 46 8.76 -23.87 12.16
C SER A 46 9.85 -24.65 12.90
N GLY A 47 11.10 -24.59 12.43
CA GLY A 47 12.23 -25.30 13.03
C GLY A 47 12.64 -24.82 14.44
N ILE A 48 12.21 -23.61 14.87
CA ILE A 48 12.52 -23.07 16.19
C ILE A 48 11.68 -23.70 17.33
N GLY A 49 10.62 -24.43 16.98
CA GLY A 49 9.64 -24.92 17.94
C GLY A 49 8.66 -23.83 18.40
N LEU A 50 7.56 -24.24 19.05
CA LEU A 50 6.51 -23.33 19.48
C LEU A 50 6.99 -22.32 20.53
N ASP A 51 7.77 -22.76 21.51
CA ASP A 51 8.26 -21.89 22.58
C ASP A 51 9.17 -20.79 22.04
N GLY A 52 10.12 -21.15 21.18
CA GLY A 52 11.01 -20.17 20.54
C GLY A 52 10.27 -19.21 19.63
N PHE A 53 9.28 -19.71 18.88
CA PHE A 53 8.42 -18.88 18.03
C PHE A 53 7.66 -17.84 18.86
N VAL A 54 6.98 -18.28 19.92
CA VAL A 54 6.21 -17.39 20.80
C VAL A 54 7.13 -16.39 21.49
N HIS A 55 8.27 -16.83 22.01
CA HIS A 55 9.26 -15.95 22.64
C HIS A 55 9.75 -14.86 21.69
N THR A 56 10.08 -15.22 20.44
CA THR A 56 10.53 -14.25 19.44
C THR A 56 9.45 -13.21 19.13
N ILE A 57 8.21 -13.63 18.88
CA ILE A 57 7.13 -12.72 18.47
C ILE A 57 6.65 -11.84 19.62
N LEU A 58 6.62 -12.36 20.84
CA LEU A 58 6.21 -11.60 22.03
C LEU A 58 7.33 -10.73 22.61
N ALA A 59 8.54 -10.77 22.05
CA ALA A 59 9.60 -9.85 22.46
C ALA A 59 9.15 -8.39 22.33
N PRO A 60 9.32 -7.53 23.36
CA PRO A 60 8.83 -6.17 23.36
C PRO A 60 9.31 -5.35 22.15
N ARG A 61 10.54 -5.59 21.69
CA ARG A 61 11.13 -4.96 20.51
C ARG A 61 10.37 -5.32 19.22
N VAL A 62 10.04 -6.61 19.06
CA VAL A 62 9.30 -7.11 17.90
C VAL A 62 7.89 -6.54 17.89
N LEU A 63 7.18 -6.59 19.02
CA LEU A 63 5.82 -6.01 19.12
C LEU A 63 5.82 -4.51 18.84
N ALA A 64 6.80 -3.76 19.36
CA ALA A 64 6.92 -2.33 19.07
C ALA A 64 7.17 -2.05 17.58
N ALA A 65 8.02 -2.85 16.91
CA ALA A 65 8.27 -2.75 15.48
C ALA A 65 7.02 -3.06 14.64
N PHE A 66 6.24 -4.08 15.00
CA PHE A 66 4.95 -4.39 14.36
C PHE A 66 3.94 -3.25 14.55
N GLN A 67 3.76 -2.77 15.76
CA GLN A 67 2.86 -1.67 16.06
C GLN A 67 3.22 -0.42 15.26
N LEU A 68 4.50 -0.06 15.22
CA LEU A 68 4.97 1.09 14.46
C LEU A 68 4.74 0.88 12.95
N SER A 69 5.15 -0.26 12.39
CA SER A 69 4.99 -0.55 10.96
C SER A 69 3.54 -0.47 10.52
N LEU A 70 2.64 -1.12 11.26
CA LEU A 70 1.22 -1.16 10.94
C LEU A 70 0.57 0.22 11.07
N SER A 71 0.82 0.92 12.18
CA SER A 71 0.20 2.22 12.44
C SER A 71 0.68 3.29 11.45
N VAL A 72 1.99 3.40 11.22
CA VAL A 72 2.53 4.43 10.32
C VAL A 72 2.14 4.16 8.87
N SER A 73 2.16 2.89 8.42
CA SER A 73 1.70 2.51 7.09
C SER A 73 0.21 2.80 6.89
N PHE A 74 -0.61 2.52 7.92
CA PHE A 74 -2.05 2.81 7.87
C PHE A 74 -2.31 4.31 7.75
N TYR A 75 -1.70 5.13 8.61
CA TYR A 75 -1.89 6.59 8.55
C TYR A 75 -1.35 7.18 7.24
N ALA A 76 -0.22 6.69 6.74
CA ALA A 76 0.31 7.12 5.45
C ALA A 76 -0.66 6.79 4.30
N ALA A 77 -1.23 5.58 4.28
CA ALA A 77 -2.21 5.20 3.27
C ALA A 77 -3.50 6.02 3.36
N VAL A 78 -4.00 6.31 4.57
CA VAL A 78 -5.16 7.19 4.77
C VAL A 78 -4.89 8.60 4.24
N VAL A 79 -3.76 9.21 4.58
CA VAL A 79 -3.40 10.54 4.07
C VAL A 79 -3.25 10.52 2.56
N ASN A 80 -2.66 9.48 1.99
CA ASN A 80 -2.54 9.30 0.55
C ASN A 80 -3.91 9.24 -0.14
N VAL A 81 -4.93 8.61 0.46
CA VAL A 81 -6.28 8.60 -0.10
C VAL A 81 -6.84 10.01 -0.20
N PHE A 82 -6.74 10.81 0.86
CA PHE A 82 -7.25 12.18 0.83
C PHE A 82 -6.49 13.07 -0.13
N MET A 83 -5.17 13.12 -0.02
CA MET A 83 -4.34 13.98 -0.85
C MET A 83 -4.33 13.51 -2.31
N GLY A 84 -4.29 12.20 -2.53
CA GLY A 84 -4.34 11.60 -3.86
C GLY A 84 -5.67 11.81 -4.56
N ALA A 85 -6.80 11.73 -3.83
CA ALA A 85 -8.11 12.05 -4.39
C ALA A 85 -8.22 13.53 -4.79
N VAL A 86 -7.73 14.44 -3.96
CA VAL A 86 -7.67 15.88 -4.29
C VAL A 86 -6.83 16.13 -5.52
N LEU A 87 -5.64 15.52 -5.60
CA LEU A 87 -4.77 15.73 -6.76
C LEU A 87 -5.35 15.08 -8.03
N ALA A 88 -5.91 13.87 -7.93
CA ALA A 88 -6.60 13.23 -9.04
C ALA A 88 -7.75 14.10 -9.57
N TRP A 89 -8.53 14.69 -8.64
CA TRP A 89 -9.59 15.64 -8.98
C TRP A 89 -9.04 16.84 -9.76
N VAL A 90 -7.98 17.48 -9.25
CA VAL A 90 -7.34 18.64 -9.91
C VAL A 90 -6.82 18.26 -11.29
N LEU A 91 -6.15 17.11 -11.41
CA LEU A 91 -5.60 16.64 -12.68
C LEU A 91 -6.67 16.27 -13.72
N VAL A 92 -7.84 15.80 -13.31
CA VAL A 92 -8.90 15.40 -14.24
C VAL A 92 -9.81 16.57 -14.61
N ARG A 93 -10.29 17.32 -13.62
CA ARG A 93 -11.38 18.31 -13.78
C ARG A 93 -10.88 19.69 -14.18
N TYR A 94 -9.60 20.02 -13.96
CA TYR A 94 -9.09 21.35 -14.27
C TYR A 94 -8.10 21.34 -15.45
N ARG A 95 -8.14 22.38 -16.25
CA ARG A 95 -7.20 22.66 -17.33
C ARG A 95 -6.36 23.88 -16.94
N PHE A 96 -5.06 23.68 -16.72
CA PHE A 96 -4.12 24.74 -16.36
C PHE A 96 -2.74 24.49 -16.98
N PRO A 97 -1.93 25.55 -17.16
CA PRO A 97 -0.56 25.39 -17.66
C PRO A 97 0.26 24.58 -16.63
N GLY A 98 1.07 23.64 -17.11
CA GLY A 98 1.87 22.77 -16.23
C GLY A 98 1.15 21.50 -15.74
N ARG A 99 -0.12 21.25 -16.11
CA ARG A 99 -0.85 20.03 -15.72
C ARG A 99 -0.08 18.75 -16.06
N ARG A 100 0.50 18.67 -17.28
CA ARG A 100 1.28 17.50 -17.72
C ARG A 100 2.55 17.30 -16.86
N PHE A 101 3.17 18.38 -16.45
CA PHE A 101 4.33 18.34 -15.58
C PHE A 101 3.95 17.86 -14.17
N LEU A 102 2.86 18.39 -13.61
CA LEU A 102 2.35 17.93 -12.31
C LEU A 102 1.94 16.45 -12.35
N ASP A 103 1.30 16.02 -13.44
CA ASP A 103 0.94 14.62 -13.64
C ASP A 103 2.18 13.70 -13.72
N ALA A 104 3.24 14.14 -14.40
CA ALA A 104 4.50 13.41 -14.45
C ALA A 104 5.21 13.34 -13.08
N ILE A 105 5.12 14.39 -12.26
CA ILE A 105 5.69 14.40 -10.89
C ILE A 105 5.02 13.35 -10.00
N VAL A 106 3.75 13.02 -10.21
CA VAL A 106 3.08 11.95 -9.46
C VAL A 106 3.83 10.62 -9.58
N ASP A 107 4.40 10.33 -10.74
CA ASP A 107 5.12 9.09 -10.99
C ASP A 107 6.59 9.13 -10.54
N PHE A 108 7.07 10.27 -10.08
CA PHE A 108 8.45 10.45 -9.65
C PHE A 108 8.91 9.43 -8.58
N PRO A 109 8.08 9.07 -7.57
CA PRO A 109 8.45 8.02 -6.62
C PRO A 109 8.68 6.64 -7.24
N PHE A 110 8.07 6.34 -8.40
CA PHE A 110 8.32 5.09 -9.12
C PHE A 110 9.65 5.09 -9.88
N ALA A 111 10.07 6.27 -10.34
CA ALA A 111 11.30 6.43 -11.10
C ALA A 111 12.56 6.43 -10.21
N LEU A 112 12.42 6.81 -8.93
CA LEU A 112 13.53 6.88 -7.99
C LEU A 112 13.80 5.53 -7.31
N PRO A 113 15.07 5.09 -7.22
CA PRO A 113 15.44 4.04 -6.27
C PRO A 113 15.03 4.48 -4.86
N THR A 114 14.39 3.58 -4.10
CA THR A 114 13.83 3.93 -2.77
C THR A 114 14.89 4.45 -1.81
N ALA A 115 16.12 3.92 -1.86
CA ALA A 115 17.24 4.43 -1.07
C ALA A 115 17.56 5.90 -1.39
N VAL A 116 17.57 6.27 -2.68
CA VAL A 116 17.82 7.65 -3.12
C VAL A 116 16.71 8.57 -2.61
N ALA A 117 15.45 8.12 -2.69
CA ALA A 117 14.31 8.84 -2.14
C ALA A 117 14.48 9.09 -0.63
N GLY A 118 14.91 8.07 0.13
CA GLY A 118 15.17 8.18 1.57
C GLY A 118 16.27 9.19 1.91
N ILE A 119 17.39 9.15 1.17
CA ILE A 119 18.49 10.11 1.35
C ILE A 119 18.01 11.54 1.03
N ALA A 120 17.29 11.73 -0.09
CA ALA A 120 16.78 13.03 -0.48
C ALA A 120 15.80 13.61 0.54
N LEU A 121 14.83 12.79 1.00
CA LEU A 121 13.88 13.18 2.04
C LEU A 121 14.61 13.53 3.35
N THR A 122 15.60 12.74 3.74
CA THR A 122 16.40 13.01 4.93
C THR A 122 17.14 14.34 4.79
N ALA A 123 17.77 14.61 3.66
CA ALA A 123 18.48 15.87 3.42
C ALA A 123 17.53 17.08 3.47
N ILE A 124 16.33 16.97 2.91
CA ILE A 124 15.34 18.07 2.88
C ILE A 124 14.74 18.31 4.27
N TYR A 125 14.39 17.24 5.00
CA TYR A 125 13.64 17.31 6.27
C TYR A 125 14.53 17.28 7.52
N SER A 126 15.86 17.11 7.41
CA SER A 126 16.77 17.17 8.55
C SER A 126 16.73 18.55 9.23
N SER A 127 17.16 18.62 10.49
CA SER A 127 17.18 19.89 11.25
C SER A 127 18.03 20.99 10.61
N ASN A 128 18.94 20.63 9.70
CA ASN A 128 19.75 21.55 8.90
C ASN A 128 19.30 21.59 7.43
N GLY A 129 18.24 20.88 7.08
CA GLY A 129 17.71 20.79 5.72
C GLY A 129 16.86 21.99 5.34
N TRP A 130 16.59 22.09 4.04
CA TRP A 130 15.86 23.23 3.47
C TRP A 130 14.45 23.41 4.06
N LEU A 131 13.68 22.33 4.30
CA LEU A 131 12.37 22.39 4.94
C LEU A 131 12.46 22.13 6.46
N GLY A 132 13.28 21.16 6.87
CA GLY A 132 13.39 20.79 8.27
C GLY A 132 14.04 21.87 9.15
N GLY A 133 15.00 22.63 8.62
CA GLY A 133 15.68 23.70 9.34
C GLY A 133 14.75 24.80 9.84
N PRO A 134 13.96 25.46 8.97
CA PRO A 134 12.97 26.45 9.39
C PRO A 134 11.93 25.91 10.37
N ILE A 135 11.42 24.70 10.13
CA ILE A 135 10.45 24.08 11.04
C ILE A 135 11.08 23.84 12.42
N HIS A 136 12.31 23.31 12.44
CA HIS A 136 13.03 23.09 13.70
C HIS A 136 13.33 24.38 14.44
N ALA A 137 13.74 25.42 13.74
CA ALA A 137 14.02 26.74 14.35
C ALA A 137 12.75 27.38 14.95
N LEU A 138 11.59 27.21 14.32
CA LEU A 138 10.33 27.81 14.77
C LEU A 138 9.63 27.00 15.85
N THR A 139 9.68 25.66 15.78
CA THR A 139 8.87 24.77 16.62
C THR A 139 9.68 23.89 17.56
N GLY A 140 10.99 23.76 17.35
CA GLY A 140 11.85 22.78 18.03
C GLY A 140 11.65 21.33 17.57
N TRP A 141 10.74 21.06 16.64
CA TRP A 141 10.43 19.70 16.16
C TRP A 141 11.49 19.18 15.20
N LYS A 142 11.94 17.96 15.45
CA LYS A 142 12.77 17.18 14.53
C LYS A 142 11.86 16.27 13.70
N LEU A 143 11.91 16.41 12.39
CA LEU A 143 11.08 15.59 11.48
C LEU A 143 11.77 14.27 11.15
N THR A 144 13.09 14.29 10.89
CA THR A 144 13.87 13.06 10.63
C THR A 144 14.22 12.34 11.93
N PHE A 145 14.50 11.04 11.81
CA PHE A 145 14.84 10.14 12.92
C PHE A 145 13.71 10.03 13.96
N THR A 146 12.48 10.14 13.49
CA THR A 146 11.25 10.04 14.27
C THR A 146 10.21 9.18 13.51
N PRO A 147 9.15 8.69 14.19
CA PRO A 147 8.03 8.05 13.50
C PRO A 147 7.39 8.93 12.42
N PHE A 148 7.43 10.26 12.60
CA PHE A 148 6.92 11.20 11.61
C PHE A 148 7.78 11.22 10.33
N GLY A 149 9.10 11.08 10.44
CA GLY A 149 9.98 10.93 9.27
C GLY A 149 9.66 9.67 8.47
N ILE A 150 9.40 8.55 9.15
CA ILE A 150 8.95 7.31 8.51
C ILE A 150 7.62 7.56 7.78
N PHE A 151 6.66 8.19 8.44
CA PHE A 151 5.37 8.56 7.86
C PHE A 151 5.53 9.37 6.57
N LEU A 152 6.39 10.40 6.55
CA LEU A 152 6.65 11.21 5.35
C LEU A 152 7.20 10.37 4.19
N ALA A 153 8.14 9.47 4.47
CA ALA A 153 8.69 8.57 3.45
C ALA A 153 7.60 7.63 2.88
N LEU A 154 6.76 7.06 3.75
CA LEU A 154 5.69 6.16 3.32
C LEU A 154 4.58 6.90 2.57
N VAL A 155 4.26 8.15 2.95
CA VAL A 155 3.34 9.01 2.17
C VAL A 155 3.91 9.25 0.78
N PHE A 156 5.17 9.64 0.67
CA PHE A 156 5.81 9.91 -0.62
C PHE A 156 5.75 8.69 -1.55
N ILE A 157 6.11 7.50 -1.05
CA ILE A 157 6.15 6.27 -1.87
C ILE A 157 4.76 5.74 -2.19
N GLY A 158 3.80 5.88 -1.26
CA GLY A 158 2.43 5.39 -1.43
C GLY A 158 1.55 6.28 -2.32
N PHE A 159 1.92 7.55 -2.48
CA PHE A 159 1.11 8.58 -3.13
C PHE A 159 0.67 8.25 -4.57
N PRO A 160 1.57 7.80 -5.47
CA PRO A 160 1.18 7.51 -6.85
C PRO A 160 0.16 6.38 -6.98
N PHE A 161 0.18 5.40 -6.07
CA PHE A 161 -0.76 4.28 -6.12
C PHE A 161 -2.21 4.76 -5.97
N VAL A 162 -2.46 5.73 -5.11
CA VAL A 162 -3.80 6.28 -4.91
C VAL A 162 -4.21 7.15 -6.08
N VAL A 163 -3.34 8.05 -6.53
CA VAL A 163 -3.66 8.94 -7.67
C VAL A 163 -3.98 8.11 -8.91
N ARG A 164 -3.16 7.12 -9.25
CA ARG A 164 -3.32 6.29 -10.46
C ARG A 164 -4.50 5.32 -10.40
N THR A 165 -5.04 5.02 -9.21
CA THR A 165 -6.30 4.26 -9.08
C THR A 165 -7.54 5.14 -9.18
N ILE A 166 -7.51 6.36 -8.65
CA ILE A 166 -8.65 7.27 -8.64
C ILE A 166 -8.80 8.01 -9.97
N GLN A 167 -7.69 8.43 -10.57
CA GLN A 167 -7.66 9.29 -11.76
C GLN A 167 -8.46 8.70 -12.95
N PRO A 168 -8.31 7.43 -13.36
CA PRO A 168 -9.09 6.87 -14.47
C PRO A 168 -10.58 6.80 -14.15
N VAL A 169 -10.97 6.37 -12.95
CA VAL A 169 -12.38 6.29 -12.55
C VAL A 169 -13.04 7.66 -12.58
N LEU A 170 -12.32 8.70 -12.14
CA LEU A 170 -12.82 10.07 -12.20
C LEU A 170 -12.87 10.62 -13.64
N ALA A 171 -11.96 10.18 -14.52
CA ALA A 171 -11.98 10.57 -15.93
C ALA A 171 -13.13 9.91 -16.70
N ASP A 172 -13.51 8.68 -16.33
CA ASP A 172 -14.60 7.91 -16.92
C ASP A 172 -15.98 8.28 -16.34
N LEU A 173 -16.02 9.06 -15.25
CA LEU A 173 -17.27 9.49 -14.64
C LEU A 173 -17.99 10.50 -15.54
N ASP A 174 -19.19 10.11 -15.97
CA ASP A 174 -20.03 10.92 -16.85
C ASP A 174 -20.40 12.26 -16.21
N VAL A 175 -20.07 13.34 -16.89
CA VAL A 175 -20.41 14.70 -16.46
C VAL A 175 -21.93 14.89 -16.41
N GLU A 176 -22.69 14.15 -17.23
CA GLU A 176 -24.16 14.14 -17.26
C GLU A 176 -24.79 13.82 -15.89
N LEU A 177 -24.14 12.97 -15.07
CA LEU A 177 -24.61 12.67 -13.72
C LEU A 177 -24.55 13.93 -12.80
N GLU A 178 -23.49 14.72 -12.94
CA GLU A 178 -23.33 15.96 -12.18
C GLU A 178 -24.32 17.04 -12.67
N GLU A 179 -24.55 17.12 -13.99
CA GLU A 179 -25.50 18.03 -14.62
C GLU A 179 -26.95 17.66 -14.26
N ALA A 180 -27.30 16.38 -14.25
CA ALA A 180 -28.61 15.91 -13.83
C ALA A 180 -28.86 16.23 -12.33
N ALA A 181 -27.87 16.01 -11.45
CA ALA A 181 -27.98 16.40 -10.05
C ALA A 181 -28.20 17.92 -9.88
N ALA A 182 -27.47 18.74 -10.65
CA ALA A 182 -27.63 20.19 -10.63
C ALA A 182 -29.02 20.62 -11.13
N SER A 183 -29.55 19.95 -12.18
CA SER A 183 -30.90 20.21 -12.72
C SER A 183 -32.01 19.88 -11.72
N LEU A 184 -31.76 18.93 -10.83
CA LEU A 184 -32.63 18.57 -9.70
C LEU A 184 -32.47 19.50 -8.48
N GLY A 185 -31.65 20.57 -8.61
CA GLY A 185 -31.43 21.55 -7.54
C GLY A 185 -30.38 21.17 -6.50
N ALA A 186 -29.56 20.15 -6.75
CA ALA A 186 -28.49 19.80 -5.84
C ALA A 186 -27.39 20.88 -5.83
N SER A 187 -26.93 21.26 -4.66
CA SER A 187 -25.75 22.11 -4.51
C SER A 187 -24.47 21.35 -4.91
N ARG A 188 -23.40 22.10 -5.24
CA ARG A 188 -22.09 21.48 -5.59
C ARG A 188 -21.59 20.49 -4.53
N LEU A 189 -21.72 20.80 -3.26
CA LEU A 189 -21.33 19.89 -2.19
C LEU A 189 -22.21 18.64 -2.16
N GLN A 190 -23.51 18.77 -2.37
CA GLN A 190 -24.42 17.63 -2.45
C GLN A 190 -24.06 16.72 -3.64
N THR A 191 -23.75 17.27 -4.80
CA THR A 191 -23.29 16.50 -5.97
C THR A 191 -22.00 15.75 -5.66
N ILE A 192 -21.01 16.42 -5.06
CA ILE A 192 -19.74 15.78 -4.69
C ILE A 192 -19.97 14.63 -3.72
N PHE A 193 -20.71 14.85 -2.60
CA PHE A 193 -20.84 13.83 -1.55
C PHE A 193 -21.84 12.72 -1.90
N ARG A 194 -22.86 12.98 -2.73
CA ARG A 194 -23.92 12.01 -3.04
C ARG A 194 -23.77 11.32 -4.39
N VAL A 195 -23.02 11.91 -5.32
CA VAL A 195 -22.82 11.36 -6.68
C VAL A 195 -21.37 10.96 -6.87
N VAL A 196 -20.43 11.90 -6.76
CA VAL A 196 -19.04 11.66 -7.13
C VAL A 196 -18.30 10.78 -6.13
N ILE A 197 -18.33 11.12 -4.84
CA ILE A 197 -17.58 10.35 -3.82
C ILE A 197 -18.01 8.88 -3.76
N PRO A 198 -19.29 8.51 -3.78
CA PRO A 198 -19.69 7.10 -3.77
C PRO A 198 -19.10 6.30 -4.94
N GLU A 199 -19.03 6.88 -6.14
CA GLU A 199 -18.41 6.25 -7.32
C GLU A 199 -16.88 6.10 -7.16
N LEU A 200 -16.23 7.01 -6.44
CA LEU A 200 -14.78 6.97 -6.20
C LEU A 200 -14.38 6.04 -5.05
N VAL A 201 -15.28 5.71 -4.13
CA VAL A 201 -14.97 4.86 -2.94
C VAL A 201 -14.30 3.53 -3.32
N PRO A 202 -14.76 2.75 -4.32
CA PRO A 202 -14.10 1.50 -4.69
C PRO A 202 -12.67 1.70 -5.18
N ALA A 203 -12.42 2.76 -5.97
CA ALA A 203 -11.08 3.12 -6.45
C ALA A 203 -10.19 3.61 -5.30
N ALA A 204 -10.73 4.43 -4.42
CA ALA A 204 -10.03 4.93 -3.23
C ALA A 204 -9.61 3.78 -2.28
N LEU A 205 -10.50 2.80 -2.05
CA LEU A 205 -10.19 1.61 -1.27
C LEU A 205 -9.11 0.75 -1.95
N THR A 206 -9.13 0.65 -3.27
CA THR A 206 -8.08 -0.05 -4.02
C THR A 206 -6.75 0.67 -3.89
N GLY A 207 -6.74 2.00 -4.08
CA GLY A 207 -5.55 2.84 -3.89
C GLY A 207 -5.01 2.76 -2.46
N PHE A 208 -5.89 2.81 -1.46
CA PHE A 208 -5.53 2.59 -0.06
C PHE A 208 -4.82 1.24 0.14
N THR A 209 -5.41 0.16 -0.39
CA THR A 209 -4.86 -1.20 -0.23
C THR A 209 -3.47 -1.31 -0.84
N LEU A 210 -3.28 -0.76 -2.05
CA LEU A 210 -2.00 -0.78 -2.74
C LEU A 210 -0.95 0.07 -2.00
N ALA A 211 -1.31 1.29 -1.59
CA ALA A 211 -0.43 2.17 -0.84
C ALA A 211 -0.04 1.56 0.52
N PHE A 212 -1.00 0.97 1.23
CA PHE A 212 -0.78 0.32 2.52
C PHE A 212 0.13 -0.92 2.38
N ALA A 213 -0.15 -1.80 1.42
CA ALA A 213 0.68 -2.98 1.17
C ALA A 213 2.11 -2.59 0.78
N ARG A 214 2.24 -1.55 -0.06
CA ARG A 214 3.55 -1.01 -0.46
C ARG A 214 4.32 -0.44 0.74
N ALA A 215 3.63 0.30 1.62
CA ALA A 215 4.19 0.91 2.82
C ALA A 215 4.68 -0.13 3.84
N LEU A 216 3.92 -1.22 4.04
CA LEU A 216 4.30 -2.29 4.98
C LEU A 216 5.63 -2.96 4.63
N GLY A 217 5.92 -3.14 3.34
CA GLY A 217 7.16 -3.75 2.86
C GLY A 217 8.29 -2.76 2.59
N GLU A 218 8.13 -1.48 2.95
CA GLU A 218 9.15 -0.47 2.64
C GLU A 218 10.34 -0.57 3.58
N TYR A 219 11.53 -0.69 2.98
CA TYR A 219 12.82 -0.72 3.66
C TYR A 219 13.72 0.44 3.20
N GLY A 220 13.89 0.56 1.87
CA GLY A 220 14.96 1.35 1.27
C GLY A 220 14.93 2.84 1.63
N SER A 221 13.77 3.49 1.64
CA SER A 221 13.66 4.89 2.02
C SER A 221 13.69 5.08 3.53
N VAL A 222 13.10 4.14 4.26
CA VAL A 222 12.95 4.25 5.72
C VAL A 222 14.29 4.09 6.42
N VAL A 223 15.21 3.24 5.93
CA VAL A 223 16.52 3.03 6.57
C VAL A 223 17.31 4.35 6.76
N PHE A 224 17.18 5.30 5.86
CA PHE A 224 17.88 6.57 5.93
C PHE A 224 17.18 7.62 6.81
N ILE A 225 15.85 7.62 6.84
CA ILE A 225 15.08 8.69 7.53
C ILE A 225 14.65 8.30 8.94
N SER A 226 14.59 7.01 9.28
CA SER A 226 14.08 6.54 10.57
C SER A 226 15.07 6.67 11.72
N GLY A 227 16.37 6.57 11.43
CA GLY A 227 17.44 6.47 12.46
C GLY A 227 17.46 5.14 13.19
N ASN A 228 16.56 4.20 12.86
CA ASN A 228 16.53 2.81 13.32
C ASN A 228 16.75 2.61 14.84
N MET A 229 16.09 3.42 15.66
CA MET A 229 16.19 3.32 17.13
C MET A 229 15.26 2.21 17.62
N PRO A 230 15.77 1.18 18.32
CA PRO A 230 14.98 0.12 18.88
C PRO A 230 13.79 0.65 19.71
N MET A 231 12.62 0.02 19.57
CA MET A 231 11.35 0.37 20.24
C MET A 231 10.79 1.77 19.95
N LYS A 232 11.45 2.58 19.10
CA LYS A 232 11.02 3.97 18.79
C LYS A 232 10.77 4.21 17.31
N THR A 233 11.76 3.90 16.47
CA THR A 233 11.71 4.18 15.02
C THR A 233 12.12 3.00 14.16
N GLU A 234 12.22 1.83 14.76
CA GLU A 234 12.55 0.58 14.09
C GLU A 234 11.26 -0.07 13.56
N ILE A 235 11.14 -0.19 12.24
CA ILE A 235 10.05 -0.90 11.57
C ILE A 235 10.43 -2.37 11.34
N VAL A 236 9.44 -3.23 11.10
CA VAL A 236 9.67 -4.68 10.93
C VAL A 236 10.69 -5.01 9.82
N PRO A 237 10.65 -4.42 8.62
CA PRO A 237 11.67 -4.68 7.61
C PRO A 237 13.10 -4.33 8.06
N LEU A 238 13.27 -3.23 8.82
CA LEU A 238 14.56 -2.87 9.39
C LEU A 238 15.02 -3.87 10.46
N LEU A 239 14.10 -4.30 11.34
CA LEU A 239 14.39 -5.30 12.35
C LEU A 239 14.82 -6.63 11.74
N ILE A 240 14.15 -7.10 10.68
CA ILE A 240 14.52 -8.32 9.96
C ILE A 240 15.96 -8.22 9.44
N VAL A 241 16.33 -7.11 8.80
CA VAL A 241 17.69 -6.93 8.28
C VAL A 241 18.70 -6.86 9.40
N MET A 242 18.39 -6.18 10.52
CA MET A 242 19.26 -6.16 11.69
C MET A 242 19.51 -7.54 12.31
N GLU A 243 18.48 -8.38 12.42
CA GLU A 243 18.64 -9.75 12.90
C GLU A 243 19.49 -10.60 11.93
N LEU A 244 19.35 -10.36 10.60
CA LEU A 244 20.19 -11.01 9.58
C LEU A 244 21.66 -10.58 9.70
N ASP A 245 21.92 -9.28 9.91
CA ASP A 245 23.28 -8.72 10.07
C ASP A 245 23.98 -9.25 11.35
N GLN A 246 23.18 -9.60 12.37
CA GLN A 246 23.66 -10.21 13.61
C GLN A 246 23.77 -11.74 13.53
N TYR A 247 23.50 -12.34 12.37
CA TYR A 247 23.48 -13.78 12.13
C TYR A 247 22.38 -14.53 12.90
N HIS A 248 21.36 -13.84 13.39
CA HIS A 248 20.18 -14.41 14.02
C HIS A 248 19.15 -14.84 12.97
N TYR A 249 19.56 -15.75 12.07
CA TYR A 249 18.75 -16.14 10.90
C TYR A 249 17.38 -16.73 11.26
N THR A 250 17.29 -17.40 12.41
CA THR A 250 16.07 -18.07 12.83
C THR A 250 15.03 -17.05 13.27
N GLU A 251 15.43 -16.08 14.10
CA GLU A 251 14.59 -14.99 14.58
C GLU A 251 14.13 -14.12 13.43
N ALA A 252 15.05 -13.72 12.53
CA ALA A 252 14.74 -12.97 11.32
C ALA A 252 13.69 -13.69 10.47
N THR A 253 13.82 -15.02 10.31
CA THR A 253 12.89 -15.84 9.52
C THR A 253 11.51 -15.90 10.17
N VAL A 254 11.42 -16.03 11.49
CA VAL A 254 10.15 -16.02 12.25
C VAL A 254 9.45 -14.67 12.10
N ILE A 255 10.17 -13.56 12.30
CA ILE A 255 9.62 -12.20 12.16
C ILE A 255 9.11 -11.96 10.74
N ALA A 256 9.88 -12.38 9.72
CA ALA A 256 9.49 -12.26 8.32
C ALA A 256 8.25 -13.10 7.98
N ALA A 257 8.16 -14.35 8.48
CA ALA A 257 7.01 -15.21 8.28
C ALA A 257 5.72 -14.63 8.90
N VAL A 258 5.82 -14.08 10.11
CA VAL A 258 4.67 -13.43 10.78
C VAL A 258 4.29 -12.15 10.05
N MET A 259 5.25 -11.34 9.60
CA MET A 259 4.97 -10.14 8.83
C MET A 259 4.23 -10.46 7.53
N LEU A 260 4.65 -11.53 6.84
CA LEU A 260 3.96 -12.01 5.64
C LEU A 260 2.52 -12.44 5.94
N LEU A 261 2.31 -13.24 7.01
CA LEU A 261 0.97 -13.68 7.42
C LEU A 261 0.07 -12.49 7.78
N VAL A 262 0.56 -11.55 8.58
CA VAL A 262 -0.18 -10.34 8.95
C VAL A 262 -0.55 -9.54 7.70
N SER A 263 0.39 -9.35 6.80
CA SER A 263 0.15 -8.63 5.54
C SER A 263 -0.90 -9.32 4.67
N LEU A 264 -0.82 -10.65 4.53
CA LEU A 264 -1.81 -11.43 3.78
C LEU A 264 -3.21 -11.35 4.41
N VAL A 265 -3.31 -11.53 5.73
CA VAL A 265 -4.59 -11.42 6.44
C VAL A 265 -5.20 -10.04 6.24
N LEU A 266 -4.42 -8.97 6.39
CA LEU A 266 -4.89 -7.61 6.19
C LEU A 266 -5.36 -7.38 4.74
N LEU A 267 -4.61 -7.84 3.75
CA LEU A 267 -5.02 -7.76 2.34
C LEU A 267 -6.33 -8.53 2.07
N PHE A 268 -6.48 -9.74 2.61
CA PHE A 268 -7.72 -10.49 2.49
C PHE A 268 -8.91 -9.79 3.16
N LEU A 269 -8.72 -9.21 4.33
CA LEU A 269 -9.76 -8.45 5.04
C LEU A 269 -10.19 -7.21 4.23
N ILE A 270 -9.23 -6.42 3.74
CA ILE A 270 -9.53 -5.23 2.94
C ILE A 270 -10.23 -5.60 1.64
N ASN A 271 -9.73 -6.62 0.92
CA ASN A 271 -10.37 -7.10 -0.31
C ASN A 271 -11.78 -7.69 -0.06
N GLY A 272 -11.98 -8.36 1.07
CA GLY A 272 -13.29 -8.84 1.50
C GLY A 272 -14.28 -7.70 1.72
N LEU A 273 -13.84 -6.64 2.41
CA LEU A 273 -14.65 -5.43 2.63
C LEU A 273 -15.01 -4.73 1.31
N GLN A 274 -14.07 -4.65 0.36
CA GLN A 274 -14.32 -4.08 -0.97
C GLN A 274 -15.38 -4.86 -1.76
N ARG A 275 -15.32 -6.19 -1.74
CA ARG A 275 -16.31 -7.04 -2.41
C ARG A 275 -17.69 -6.87 -1.80
N TRP A 276 -17.78 -6.83 -0.48
CA TRP A 276 -19.05 -6.63 0.24
C TRP A 276 -19.67 -5.27 -0.05
N GLY A 277 -18.88 -4.20 -0.13
CA GLY A 277 -19.33 -2.87 -0.53
C GLY A 277 -19.90 -2.81 -1.95
N LYS A 278 -19.23 -3.48 -2.92
CA LYS A 278 -19.71 -3.55 -4.31
C LYS A 278 -21.06 -4.28 -4.44
N VAL A 279 -21.26 -5.38 -3.71
CA VAL A 279 -22.52 -6.14 -3.74
C VAL A 279 -23.68 -5.31 -3.18
N ARG A 280 -23.47 -4.51 -2.14
CA ARG A 280 -24.51 -3.63 -1.60
C ARG A 280 -24.84 -2.44 -2.49
N GLY A 281 -23.86 -1.86 -3.17
CA GLY A 281 -24.09 -0.76 -4.12
C GLY A 281 -24.82 -1.18 -5.40
N GLN A 282 -24.85 -2.48 -5.74
CA GLN A 282 -25.62 -3.02 -6.87
C GLN A 282 -27.06 -3.41 -6.48
N LEU A 283 -27.39 -3.44 -5.19
CA LEU A 283 -28.73 -3.81 -4.66
C LEU A 283 -29.54 -2.60 -4.17
N ALA A 284 -28.94 -1.41 -4.18
CA ALA A 284 -29.57 -0.14 -3.86
C ALA A 284 -29.80 0.70 -5.11
#